data_dbdd029069a69dd2f86f0c33c479e3e6
#
_entry.id   dbdd029069a69dd2f86f0c33c479e3e6
#
_cell.length_a   1.000
_cell.length_b   1.000
_cell.length_c   1.000
_cell.angle_alpha   90.00
_cell.angle_beta   90.00
_cell.angle_gamma   90.00
#
_symmetry.space_group_name_H-M   'P 1'
#
loop_
_entity.id
_entity.type
_entity.pdbx_description
1 polymer ?
#
loop_
_entity_poly.entity_id
_entity_poly.type
_entity_poly.pdbx_seq_one_letter_code
_entity_poly.pdbx_strand_id
1 'polypeptide(L)'
;TVTINVPIVTSTCSVSVPTEVNFDPIDKNSLSTTDNFIESKNFDTVFSNCKDKALQMSVQASSSYDNLRGIFDSGDPQNAFYYDIQPPRDAEITGGGATLSSGRIFALDNTSPVLIKPGSDNYTMSSKVDLSRWTGVPLASVGSAISASFTYNITYQ
;
A
#
# COMPACT_ATOMS: atom_id res chain seq x y z
N THR A 1 -18.55 49.83 24.88
CA THR A 1 -17.96 48.54 25.24
C THR A 1 -17.75 47.69 23.97
N VAL A 2 -16.56 47.18 23.79
CA VAL A 2 -16.24 46.29 22.69
C VAL A 2 -15.86 44.95 23.27
N THR A 3 -16.50 43.88 22.77
CA THR A 3 -16.20 42.52 23.16
C THR A 3 -15.40 41.85 22.00
N ILE A 4 -14.30 41.24 22.35
CA ILE A 4 -13.47 40.51 21.38
C ILE A 4 -13.68 39.00 21.60
N ASN A 5 -14.17 38.33 20.57
CA ASN A 5 -14.41 36.91 20.61
C ASN A 5 -13.48 36.21 19.59
N VAL A 6 -12.69 35.29 20.07
CA VAL A 6 -11.82 34.48 19.23
C VAL A 6 -12.14 33.01 19.48
N PRO A 7 -12.84 32.35 18.55
CA PRO A 7 -13.03 30.91 18.67
C PRO A 7 -11.67 30.20 18.48
N ILE A 8 -11.37 29.30 19.38
CA ILE A 8 -10.16 28.47 19.29
C ILE A 8 -10.62 27.07 18.95
N VAL A 9 -10.16 26.59 17.82
CA VAL A 9 -10.47 25.25 17.32
C VAL A 9 -9.18 24.43 17.19
N THR A 10 -9.26 23.14 17.46
CA THR A 10 -8.17 22.20 17.25
C THR A 10 -8.50 21.38 16.01
N SER A 11 -7.64 21.48 14.98
CA SER A 11 -7.76 20.65 13.79
C SER A 11 -7.47 19.21 14.15
N THR A 12 -8.36 18.30 13.73
CA THR A 12 -8.15 16.87 13.90
C THR A 12 -7.18 16.32 12.85
N CYS A 13 -6.32 15.42 13.26
CA CYS A 13 -5.51 14.65 12.33
C CYS A 13 -6.43 13.78 11.47
N SER A 14 -6.32 13.90 10.17
CA SER A 14 -7.11 13.13 9.21
C SER A 14 -6.20 12.46 8.18
N VAL A 15 -6.64 11.30 7.69
CA VAL A 15 -5.89 10.49 6.73
C VAL A 15 -6.77 10.19 5.53
N SER A 16 -6.25 10.46 4.35
CA SER A 16 -6.92 10.18 3.08
C SER A 16 -6.10 9.15 2.30
N VAL A 17 -6.77 8.11 1.83
CA VAL A 17 -6.18 7.01 1.04
C VAL A 17 -6.99 6.86 -0.24
N PRO A 18 -6.35 6.66 -1.41
CA PRO A 18 -7.09 6.43 -2.64
C PRO A 18 -7.87 5.12 -2.57
N THR A 19 -8.97 5.06 -3.30
CA THR A 19 -9.83 3.86 -3.36
C THR A 19 -9.40 2.90 -4.45
N GLU A 20 -8.56 3.34 -5.39
CA GLU A 20 -8.11 2.52 -6.51
C GLU A 20 -6.64 2.79 -6.84
N VAL A 21 -5.95 1.75 -7.27
CA VAL A 21 -4.64 1.84 -7.94
C VAL A 21 -4.77 1.09 -9.25
N ASN A 22 -4.57 1.79 -10.37
CA ASN A 22 -4.77 1.23 -11.70
C ASN A 22 -3.43 1.04 -12.40
N PHE A 23 -3.17 -0.17 -12.88
CA PHE A 23 -2.02 -0.49 -13.72
C PHE A 23 -2.38 -0.33 -15.18
N ASP A 24 -1.36 -0.09 -16.01
CA ASP A 24 -1.52 -0.06 -17.45
C ASP A 24 -1.88 -1.47 -17.97
N PRO A 25 -2.56 -1.57 -19.14
CA PRO A 25 -2.86 -2.87 -19.73
C PRO A 25 -1.60 -3.72 -19.94
N ILE A 26 -1.70 -5.01 -19.66
CA ILE A 26 -0.61 -5.97 -19.79
C ILE A 26 -0.90 -6.91 -20.97
N ASP A 27 0.04 -6.99 -21.90
CA ASP A 27 -0.01 -7.99 -22.97
C ASP A 27 0.64 -9.29 -22.47
N LYS A 28 -0.16 -10.35 -22.36
CA LYS A 28 0.32 -11.67 -21.91
C LYS A 28 1.47 -12.20 -22.76
N ASN A 29 1.47 -11.88 -24.06
CA ASN A 29 2.49 -12.36 -24.99
C ASN A 29 3.82 -11.63 -24.84
N SER A 30 3.84 -10.46 -24.21
CA SER A 30 5.06 -9.68 -24.00
C SER A 30 5.73 -9.94 -22.66
N LEU A 31 5.11 -10.75 -21.78
CA LEU A 31 5.66 -11.04 -20.46
C LEU A 31 6.86 -11.98 -20.57
N SER A 32 7.95 -11.62 -19.88
CA SER A 32 9.15 -12.44 -19.81
C SER A 32 8.87 -13.76 -19.08
N THR A 33 9.49 -14.82 -19.51
CA THR A 33 9.44 -16.12 -18.83
C THR A 33 10.49 -16.24 -17.72
N THR A 34 11.45 -15.31 -17.67
CA THR A 34 12.56 -15.34 -16.72
C THR A 34 12.44 -14.33 -15.61
N ASP A 35 11.79 -13.18 -15.87
CA ASP A 35 11.57 -12.12 -14.89
C ASP A 35 10.17 -12.23 -14.30
N ASN A 36 10.06 -12.12 -12.99
CA ASN A 36 8.78 -12.15 -12.31
C ASN A 36 8.16 -10.76 -12.12
N PHE A 37 8.97 -9.71 -11.98
CA PHE A 37 8.47 -8.34 -11.84
C PHE A 37 7.89 -7.84 -13.16
N ILE A 38 6.72 -7.17 -13.07
CA ILE A 38 6.01 -6.63 -14.24
C ILE A 38 6.02 -5.10 -14.21
N GLU A 39 5.40 -4.50 -13.19
CA GLU A 39 5.19 -3.07 -13.13
C GLU A 39 4.96 -2.65 -11.69
N SER A 40 5.24 -1.38 -11.38
CA SER A 40 4.87 -0.78 -10.10
C SER A 40 4.03 0.47 -10.32
N LYS A 41 3.15 0.74 -9.37
CA LYS A 41 2.36 1.97 -9.29
C LYS A 41 2.40 2.50 -7.86
N ASN A 42 2.47 3.82 -7.76
CA ASN A 42 2.43 4.49 -6.47
C ASN A 42 1.00 4.86 -6.10
N PHE A 43 0.73 4.88 -4.81
CA PHE A 43 -0.46 5.51 -4.26
C PHE A 43 -0.08 6.37 -3.06
N ASP A 44 -0.80 7.46 -2.87
CA ASP A 44 -0.48 8.44 -1.85
C ASP A 44 -1.45 8.33 -0.68
N THR A 45 -0.90 8.20 0.52
CA THR A 45 -1.64 8.38 1.77
C THR A 45 -1.34 9.78 2.27
N VAL A 46 -2.37 10.61 2.37
CA VAL A 46 -2.25 12.02 2.75
C VAL A 46 -2.66 12.21 4.20
N PHE A 47 -1.73 12.71 5.00
CA PHE A 47 -1.93 13.02 6.41
C PHE A 47 -2.08 14.53 6.55
N SER A 48 -3.19 14.96 7.13
CA SER A 48 -3.51 16.38 7.35
C SER A 48 -3.63 16.66 8.84
N ASN A 49 -2.91 17.68 9.33
CA ASN A 49 -2.87 18.06 10.72
C ASN A 49 -2.38 16.94 11.65
N CYS A 50 -1.42 16.17 11.18
CA CYS A 50 -0.87 15.02 11.91
C CYS A 50 0.56 15.23 12.41
N LYS A 51 1.07 16.46 12.35
CA LYS A 51 2.43 16.76 12.81
C LYS A 51 2.67 16.24 14.23
N ASP A 52 3.76 15.53 14.41
CA ASP A 52 4.21 14.93 15.67
C ASP A 52 3.24 13.92 16.29
N LYS A 53 2.18 13.55 15.56
CA LYS A 53 1.30 12.46 15.97
C LYS A 53 1.94 11.12 15.62
N ALA A 54 1.86 10.16 16.51
CA ALA A 54 2.29 8.79 16.24
C ALA A 54 1.10 7.99 15.72
N LEU A 55 1.23 7.46 14.50
CA LEU A 55 0.18 6.66 13.86
C LEU A 55 0.74 5.27 13.51
N GLN A 56 -0.16 4.30 13.49
CA GLN A 56 0.12 2.96 13.00
C GLN A 56 -0.77 2.67 11.80
N MET A 57 -0.17 2.11 10.74
CA MET A 57 -0.90 1.68 9.56
C MET A 57 -0.62 0.20 9.32
N SER A 58 -1.64 -0.62 9.38
CA SER A 58 -1.60 -2.02 9.00
C SER A 58 -2.47 -2.27 7.78
N VAL A 59 -2.18 -3.34 7.05
CA VAL A 59 -2.86 -3.67 5.80
C VAL A 59 -3.32 -5.13 5.86
N GLN A 60 -4.53 -5.37 5.41
CA GLN A 60 -5.10 -6.71 5.25
C GLN A 60 -5.44 -6.93 3.79
N ALA A 61 -4.77 -7.88 3.14
CA ALA A 61 -5.14 -8.32 1.81
C ALA A 61 -6.41 -9.18 1.87
N SER A 62 -7.28 -9.04 0.88
CA SER A 62 -8.47 -9.88 0.79
C SER A 62 -8.12 -11.33 0.45
N SER A 63 -7.01 -11.54 -0.27
CA SER A 63 -6.45 -12.85 -0.57
C SER A 63 -4.94 -12.73 -0.61
N SER A 64 -4.23 -13.68 -0.01
CA SER A 64 -2.78 -13.62 0.09
C SER A 64 -2.14 -15.00 -0.07
N TYR A 65 -0.92 -14.97 -0.59
CA TYR A 65 -0.07 -16.16 -0.69
C TYR A 65 0.65 -16.43 0.64
N ASP A 66 1.16 -15.37 1.24
CA ASP A 66 1.80 -15.39 2.56
C ASP A 66 1.53 -14.04 3.26
N ASN A 67 2.23 -13.76 4.35
CA ASN A 67 2.02 -12.52 5.09
C ASN A 67 2.56 -11.26 4.38
N LEU A 68 3.30 -11.40 3.29
CA LEU A 68 3.93 -10.28 2.58
C LEU A 68 3.44 -10.11 1.14
N ARG A 69 2.73 -11.09 0.58
CA ARG A 69 2.32 -11.10 -0.81
C ARG A 69 0.82 -11.31 -0.94
N GLY A 70 0.16 -10.37 -1.58
CA GLY A 70 -1.25 -10.48 -1.92
C GLY A 70 -1.44 -11.16 -3.27
N ILE A 71 -2.58 -11.78 -3.46
CA ILE A 71 -2.92 -12.51 -4.67
C ILE A 71 -3.94 -11.72 -5.46
N PHE A 72 -3.73 -11.62 -6.78
CA PHE A 72 -4.74 -11.11 -7.71
C PHE A 72 -5.72 -12.22 -8.07
N ASP A 73 -7.01 -11.86 -8.12
CA ASP A 73 -8.02 -12.68 -8.77
C ASP A 73 -7.85 -12.54 -10.27
N SER A 74 -7.33 -13.58 -10.89
CA SER A 74 -7.03 -13.61 -12.32
C SER A 74 -7.89 -14.60 -13.09
N GLY A 75 -8.87 -15.24 -12.42
CA GLY A 75 -9.68 -16.30 -13.00
C GLY A 75 -8.91 -17.61 -13.22
N ASP A 76 -7.71 -17.68 -12.75
CA ASP A 76 -6.74 -18.75 -12.94
C ASP A 76 -6.57 -19.52 -11.62
N PRO A 77 -6.72 -20.86 -11.60
CA PRO A 77 -6.62 -21.62 -10.37
C PRO A 77 -5.23 -21.64 -9.76
N GLN A 78 -4.18 -21.28 -10.51
CA GLN A 78 -2.81 -21.25 -10.03
C GLN A 78 -2.39 -19.88 -9.50
N ASN A 79 -3.26 -18.86 -9.59
CA ASN A 79 -3.01 -17.51 -9.09
C ASN A 79 -1.65 -16.95 -9.57
N ALA A 80 -1.54 -16.78 -10.88
CA ALA A 80 -0.28 -16.43 -11.54
C ALA A 80 0.29 -15.08 -11.12
N PHE A 81 -0.54 -14.15 -10.65
CA PHE A 81 -0.13 -12.78 -10.32
C PHE A 81 -0.24 -12.51 -8.83
N TYR A 82 0.76 -11.79 -8.32
CA TYR A 82 0.80 -11.37 -6.92
C TYR A 82 1.33 -9.95 -6.80
N TYR A 83 1.17 -9.35 -5.63
CA TYR A 83 1.68 -8.02 -5.35
C TYR A 83 2.27 -7.95 -3.95
N ASP A 84 3.15 -6.98 -3.76
CA ASP A 84 3.56 -6.50 -2.45
C ASP A 84 3.40 -4.98 -2.38
N ILE A 85 3.44 -4.44 -1.18
CA ILE A 85 3.29 -3.00 -0.94
C ILE A 85 4.48 -2.53 -0.12
N GLN A 86 5.14 -1.48 -0.61
CA GLN A 86 6.32 -0.90 0.01
C GLN A 86 6.04 0.55 0.41
N PRO A 87 6.18 0.91 1.69
CA PRO A 87 6.17 2.32 2.08
C PRO A 87 7.46 3.00 1.62
N PRO A 88 7.47 4.34 1.53
CA PRO A 88 8.69 5.05 1.17
C PRO A 88 9.76 4.94 2.26
N ARG A 89 11.00 5.23 1.89
CA ARG A 89 12.15 5.25 2.81
C ARG A 89 12.32 6.63 3.43
N ASP A 90 11.35 7.05 4.22
CA ASP A 90 11.40 8.35 4.91
C ASP A 90 11.78 8.16 6.36
N ALA A 91 12.40 9.20 6.96
CA ALA A 91 12.78 9.18 8.37
C ALA A 91 11.56 9.09 9.29
N GLU A 92 10.40 9.54 8.83
CA GLU A 92 9.12 9.50 9.54
C GLU A 92 8.51 8.10 9.60
N ILE A 93 9.09 7.12 8.90
CA ILE A 93 8.49 5.79 8.73
C ILE A 93 9.42 4.71 9.27
N THR A 94 8.87 3.87 10.14
CA THR A 94 9.56 2.71 10.73
C THR A 94 8.61 1.52 10.80
N GLY A 95 9.10 0.39 11.25
CA GLY A 95 8.27 -0.82 11.39
C GLY A 95 8.01 -1.53 10.07
N GLY A 96 6.90 -2.23 10.00
CA GLY A 96 6.49 -3.02 8.84
C GLY A 96 6.73 -4.51 8.99
N GLY A 97 6.33 -5.28 7.98
CA GLY A 97 6.38 -6.74 8.01
C GLY A 97 7.78 -7.33 7.82
N ALA A 98 8.57 -6.69 6.99
CA ALA A 98 9.95 -7.10 6.75
C ALA A 98 10.77 -5.92 6.22
N THR A 99 12.08 -6.04 6.32
CA THR A 99 13.02 -5.12 5.70
C THR A 99 13.84 -5.90 4.69
N LEU A 100 13.68 -5.55 3.43
CA LEU A 100 14.43 -6.14 2.33
C LEU A 100 15.56 -5.20 1.90
N SER A 101 16.44 -5.66 1.03
CA SER A 101 17.48 -4.82 0.44
C SER A 101 16.90 -3.61 -0.31
N SER A 102 15.70 -3.77 -0.87
CA SER A 102 14.95 -2.71 -1.56
C SER A 102 14.19 -1.77 -0.63
N GLY A 103 14.08 -2.08 0.66
CA GLY A 103 13.36 -1.29 1.66
C GLY A 103 12.39 -2.10 2.49
N ARG A 104 11.47 -1.39 3.15
CA ARG A 104 10.43 -2.02 3.99
C ARG A 104 9.30 -2.55 3.12
N ILE A 105 8.60 -3.53 3.67
CA ILE A 105 7.41 -4.12 3.05
C ILE A 105 6.30 -4.15 4.09
N PHE A 106 5.07 -3.87 3.68
CA PHE A 106 3.90 -4.05 4.54
C PHE A 106 3.63 -5.55 4.75
N ALA A 107 3.32 -5.92 5.99
CA ALA A 107 2.64 -7.18 6.23
C ALA A 107 1.19 -7.05 5.76
N LEU A 108 0.68 -8.04 5.05
CA LEU A 108 -0.65 -8.01 4.42
C LEU A 108 -1.68 -8.85 5.18
N ASP A 109 -1.37 -9.23 6.41
CA ASP A 109 -2.20 -10.01 7.32
C ASP A 109 -2.69 -9.22 8.54
N ASN A 110 -2.66 -7.88 8.43
CA ASN A 110 -3.04 -6.94 9.48
C ASN A 110 -2.13 -7.02 10.72
N THR A 111 -0.90 -7.47 10.56
CA THR A 111 0.12 -7.51 11.63
C THR A 111 1.27 -6.59 11.30
N SER A 112 2.20 -6.42 12.25
CA SER A 112 3.44 -5.66 12.04
C SER A 112 3.21 -4.30 11.38
N PRO A 113 2.48 -3.39 12.02
CA PRO A 113 2.13 -2.12 11.40
C PRO A 113 3.34 -1.28 11.04
N VAL A 114 3.21 -0.48 10.01
CA VAL A 114 4.13 0.59 9.70
C VAL A 114 3.84 1.75 10.65
N LEU A 115 4.88 2.28 11.27
CA LEU A 115 4.78 3.39 12.22
C LEU A 115 5.12 4.67 11.50
N ILE A 116 4.23 5.67 11.62
CA ILE A 116 4.34 6.93 10.91
C ILE A 116 4.26 8.07 11.92
N LYS A 117 5.26 8.96 11.86
CA LYS A 117 5.27 10.18 12.66
C LYS A 117 5.54 11.36 11.74
N PRO A 118 4.50 12.00 11.17
CA PRO A 118 4.69 13.10 10.25
C PRO A 118 5.46 14.27 10.88
N GLY A 119 6.41 14.82 10.14
CA GLY A 119 7.19 15.98 10.58
C GLY A 119 6.55 17.32 10.25
N SER A 120 5.42 17.32 9.54
CA SER A 120 4.69 18.52 9.14
C SER A 120 3.19 18.26 9.16
N ASP A 121 2.39 19.35 9.17
CA ASP A 121 0.93 19.25 9.17
C ASP A 121 0.38 18.58 7.91
N ASN A 122 1.07 18.75 6.77
CA ASN A 122 0.72 18.10 5.52
C ASN A 122 1.84 17.15 5.13
N TYR A 123 1.60 15.86 5.28
CA TYR A 123 2.56 14.83 4.92
C TYR A 123 1.91 13.86 3.95
N THR A 124 2.60 13.57 2.85
CA THR A 124 2.17 12.59 1.87
C THR A 124 3.13 11.40 1.90
N MET A 125 2.59 10.23 2.20
CA MET A 125 3.32 8.96 2.15
C MET A 125 3.02 8.28 0.82
N SER A 126 3.99 8.31 -0.11
CA SER A 126 3.84 7.66 -1.41
C SER A 126 4.32 6.22 -1.31
N SER A 127 3.38 5.29 -1.27
CA SER A 127 3.66 3.86 -1.21
C SER A 127 3.64 3.26 -2.62
N LYS A 128 4.33 2.14 -2.78
CA LYS A 128 4.49 1.49 -4.08
C LYS A 128 3.89 0.09 -4.04
N VAL A 129 3.03 -0.21 -5.02
CA VAL A 129 2.52 -1.56 -5.26
C VAL A 129 3.32 -2.16 -6.41
N ASP A 130 3.99 -3.26 -6.15
CA ASP A 130 4.73 -4.02 -7.16
C ASP A 130 3.88 -5.19 -7.63
N LEU A 131 3.58 -5.20 -8.93
CA LEU A 131 2.87 -6.29 -9.59
C LEU A 131 3.89 -7.26 -10.18
N SER A 132 3.73 -8.54 -9.85
CA SER A 132 4.64 -9.59 -10.29
C SER A 132 3.87 -10.84 -10.70
N ARG A 133 4.56 -11.75 -11.40
CA ARG A 133 4.01 -13.06 -11.75
C ARG A 133 4.92 -14.16 -11.23
N TRP A 134 4.36 -15.33 -10.96
CA TRP A 134 5.15 -16.53 -10.72
C TRP A 134 5.69 -17.05 -12.05
N THR A 135 7.01 -17.16 -12.15
CA THR A 135 7.64 -17.75 -13.32
C THR A 135 7.27 -19.23 -13.42
N GLY A 136 7.06 -19.71 -14.65
CA GLY A 136 6.69 -21.08 -14.89
C GLY A 136 5.20 -21.40 -14.75
N VAL A 137 4.37 -20.46 -14.28
CA VAL A 137 2.93 -20.63 -14.24
C VAL A 137 2.35 -20.25 -15.61
N PRO A 138 1.58 -21.16 -16.27
CA PRO A 138 0.96 -20.84 -17.55
C PRO A 138 -0.06 -19.69 -17.44
N LEU A 139 -0.10 -18.82 -18.45
CA LEU A 139 -1.01 -17.68 -18.49
C LEU A 139 -2.25 -17.92 -19.35
N ALA A 140 -2.38 -19.11 -19.95
CA ALA A 140 -3.47 -19.42 -20.87
C ALA A 140 -4.87 -19.30 -20.24
N SER A 141 -5.00 -19.63 -18.95
CA SER A 141 -6.27 -19.59 -18.23
C SER A 141 -6.53 -18.27 -17.53
N VAL A 142 -5.63 -17.28 -17.63
CA VAL A 142 -5.81 -15.95 -17.05
C VAL A 142 -6.90 -15.22 -17.84
N GLY A 143 -7.83 -14.59 -17.11
CA GLY A 143 -8.93 -13.84 -17.70
C GLY A 143 -8.49 -12.55 -18.37
N SER A 144 -9.47 -11.77 -18.82
CA SER A 144 -9.22 -10.49 -19.52
C SER A 144 -8.84 -9.35 -18.56
N ALA A 145 -9.03 -9.54 -17.27
CA ALA A 145 -8.66 -8.58 -16.23
C ALA A 145 -8.26 -9.30 -14.95
N ILE A 146 -7.37 -8.69 -14.19
CA ILE A 146 -7.00 -9.16 -12.86
C ILE A 146 -7.33 -8.06 -11.86
N SER A 147 -7.74 -8.44 -10.67
CA SER A 147 -8.07 -7.51 -9.59
C SER A 147 -7.63 -8.05 -8.23
N ALA A 148 -7.37 -7.13 -7.33
CA ALA A 148 -7.10 -7.45 -5.94
C ALA A 148 -7.62 -6.33 -5.07
N SER A 149 -7.84 -6.60 -3.80
CA SER A 149 -8.24 -5.58 -2.84
C SER A 149 -7.52 -5.78 -1.52
N PHE A 150 -7.33 -4.69 -0.82
CA PHE A 150 -6.79 -4.68 0.53
C PHE A 150 -7.44 -3.55 1.32
N THR A 151 -7.46 -3.71 2.63
CA THR A 151 -7.99 -2.70 3.56
C THR A 151 -6.89 -2.17 4.44
N TYR A 152 -7.07 -0.93 4.91
CA TYR A 152 -6.16 -0.30 5.84
C TYR A 152 -6.79 -0.22 7.22
N ASN A 153 -5.93 -0.35 8.24
CA ASN A 153 -6.27 0.03 9.60
C ASN A 153 -5.26 1.07 10.06
N ILE A 154 -5.76 2.28 10.30
CA ILE A 154 -4.92 3.38 10.78
C ILE A 154 -5.40 3.72 12.18
N THR A 155 -4.49 3.67 13.14
CA THR A 155 -4.76 3.98 14.53
C THR A 155 -3.78 5.01 15.05
N TYR A 156 -4.22 5.79 16.04
CA TYR A 156 -3.37 6.74 16.77
C TYR A 156 -2.77 6.03 17.98
N GLN A 157 -1.56 6.38 18.26
CA GLN A 157 -0.88 5.96 19.50
C GLN A 157 -0.92 7.04 20.56
#